data_cc85dd2813282556fd15238c6715cbee
#
_entry.id   cc85dd2813282556fd15238c6715cbee
#
_cell.length_a   1.000
_cell.length_b   1.000
_cell.length_c   1.000
_cell.angle_alpha   90.00
_cell.angle_beta   90.00
_cell.angle_gamma   90.00
#
_symmetry.space_group_name_H-M   'P 1'
#
loop_
_entity.id
_entity.type
_entity.pdbx_description
1 polymer ?
#
loop_
_entity_poly.entity_id
_entity_poly.type
_entity_poly.pdbx_seq_one_letter_code
_entity_poly.pdbx_strand_id
1 'polypeptide(L)'
;ISKEEYRQRVDAAVEFLNGNYAPILKSLQEKMMAASEEMQFEKAIEYRDLLNSVKQIAQKQKITHNDGEDKDIIALAADDRDAVVQVFFIRDGKLIGRDHFYVKIGNEDTKEQILTTFVKQFYSGTPFIPREIMLPEEIDDHEVLAEWLGEKRGGKVYIRIPQKGMKEKLVELAQKNAELVLSQDKEKIKREEGRTIGAMKEIAGWLDLPGLQRVEAFDISNINGFETVGSMVVYEKGKPKRSDYRKFKLRTVTGPDDYASMHEVLTRRFTHGMREQEEMQEKELGAEYGSFTRFPDLIMMDGGRGQVNICLKVLDELHLNIPVCGMVKDDNHRTRGLYYNNIEIPIDRGSEGFKLITRIQDEAHRFAIEYHRSLRSKEQVHSILDDIPGI
;
A
#
# COMPACT_ATOMS: atom_id res chain seq x y z
N ILE A 1 27.23 -16.15 -41.87
CA ILE A 1 28.10 -15.29 -41.06
C ILE A 1 29.47 -15.97 -41.05
N SER A 2 30.54 -15.27 -41.43
CA SER A 2 31.92 -15.79 -41.34
C SER A 2 32.33 -15.98 -39.87
N LYS A 3 33.34 -16.85 -39.63
CA LYS A 3 33.86 -17.06 -38.28
C LYS A 3 34.47 -15.80 -37.68
N GLU A 4 34.99 -14.92 -38.50
CA GLU A 4 35.52 -13.61 -38.12
C GLU A 4 34.43 -12.65 -37.71
N GLU A 5 33.33 -12.54 -38.50
CA GLU A 5 32.18 -11.70 -38.13
C GLU A 5 31.50 -12.17 -36.85
N TYR A 6 31.37 -13.48 -36.65
CA TYR A 6 30.82 -14.01 -35.40
C TYR A 6 31.68 -13.63 -34.18
N ARG A 7 33.00 -13.72 -34.36
CA ARG A 7 33.94 -13.39 -33.27
C ARG A 7 33.89 -11.91 -32.92
N GLN A 8 33.81 -11.02 -33.91
CA GLN A 8 33.64 -9.58 -33.69
C GLN A 8 32.35 -9.24 -32.96
N ARG A 9 31.26 -9.95 -33.24
CA ARG A 9 29.98 -9.75 -32.52
C ARG A 9 30.04 -10.22 -31.07
N VAL A 10 30.74 -11.35 -30.83
CA VAL A 10 30.97 -11.85 -29.47
C VAL A 10 31.84 -10.89 -28.68
N ASP A 11 32.94 -10.41 -29.28
CA ASP A 11 33.83 -9.46 -28.62
C ASP A 11 33.12 -8.14 -28.28
N ALA A 12 32.30 -7.64 -29.19
CA ALA A 12 31.49 -6.44 -28.95
C ALA A 12 30.46 -6.67 -27.82
N ALA A 13 29.87 -7.86 -27.73
CA ALA A 13 28.96 -8.21 -26.64
C ALA A 13 29.68 -8.31 -25.29
N VAL A 14 30.88 -8.89 -25.27
CA VAL A 14 31.73 -8.96 -24.07
C VAL A 14 32.16 -7.57 -23.61
N GLU A 15 32.57 -6.69 -24.51
CA GLU A 15 32.88 -5.28 -24.24
C GLU A 15 31.67 -4.56 -23.62
N PHE A 16 30.48 -4.74 -24.22
CA PHE A 16 29.24 -4.17 -23.69
C PHE A 16 28.93 -4.65 -22.26
N LEU A 17 29.03 -5.96 -22.03
CA LEU A 17 28.80 -6.56 -20.70
C LEU A 17 29.82 -6.11 -19.64
N ASN A 18 31.04 -5.80 -20.07
CA ASN A 18 32.09 -5.24 -19.23
C ASN A 18 31.98 -3.73 -18.99
N GLY A 19 30.92 -3.09 -19.53
CA GLY A 19 30.64 -1.67 -19.30
C GLY A 19 31.38 -0.71 -20.27
N ASN A 20 32.07 -1.22 -21.27
CA ASN A 20 32.68 -0.39 -22.31
C ASN A 20 31.66 -0.09 -23.43
N TYR A 21 30.86 0.94 -23.24
CA TYR A 21 29.79 1.34 -24.18
C TYR A 21 30.27 2.22 -25.32
N ALA A 22 31.45 2.82 -25.23
CA ALA A 22 31.93 3.80 -26.22
C ALA A 22 32.01 3.24 -27.65
N PRO A 23 32.51 2.02 -27.91
CA PRO A 23 32.57 1.46 -29.26
C PRO A 23 31.18 1.23 -29.85
N ILE A 24 30.22 0.70 -29.06
CA ILE A 24 28.89 0.40 -29.55
C ILE A 24 28.08 1.67 -29.81
N LEU A 25 28.22 2.69 -28.96
CA LEU A 25 27.57 4.00 -29.16
C LEU A 25 28.06 4.67 -30.45
N LYS A 26 29.37 4.59 -30.70
CA LYS A 26 29.95 5.14 -31.95
C LYS A 26 29.45 4.39 -33.17
N SER A 27 29.46 3.06 -33.16
CA SER A 27 28.96 2.22 -34.25
C SER A 27 27.46 2.45 -34.52
N LEU A 28 26.64 2.58 -33.52
CA LEU A 28 25.19 2.86 -33.67
C LEU A 28 24.96 4.26 -34.27
N GLN A 29 25.76 5.25 -33.88
CA GLN A 29 25.68 6.59 -34.41
C GLN A 29 26.07 6.65 -35.86
N GLU A 30 27.17 5.98 -36.26
CA GLU A 30 27.62 5.87 -37.67
C GLU A 30 26.57 5.17 -38.53
N LYS A 31 25.99 4.06 -38.05
CA LYS A 31 24.90 3.35 -38.76
C LYS A 31 23.63 4.18 -38.90
N MET A 32 23.29 4.94 -37.89
CA MET A 32 22.13 5.84 -37.92
C MET A 32 22.34 6.93 -39.00
N MET A 33 23.52 7.53 -39.03
CA MET A 33 23.83 8.57 -40.03
C MET A 33 23.86 8.01 -41.43
N ALA A 34 24.49 6.86 -41.66
CA ALA A 34 24.52 6.21 -42.99
C ALA A 34 23.11 5.84 -43.46
N ALA A 35 22.26 5.27 -42.59
CA ALA A 35 20.87 4.97 -42.94
C ALA A 35 20.05 6.23 -43.25
N SER A 36 20.34 7.35 -42.60
CA SER A 36 19.70 8.64 -42.89
C SER A 36 20.14 9.21 -44.24
N GLU A 37 21.43 9.13 -44.57
CA GLU A 37 21.97 9.57 -45.87
C GLU A 37 21.42 8.75 -47.04
N GLU A 38 21.21 7.45 -46.81
CA GLU A 38 20.58 6.54 -47.78
C GLU A 38 19.04 6.65 -47.83
N MET A 39 18.45 7.63 -47.11
CA MET A 39 16.98 7.82 -46.97
C MET A 39 16.22 6.62 -46.40
N GLN A 40 16.90 5.71 -45.71
CA GLN A 40 16.29 4.55 -45.01
C GLN A 40 15.81 4.97 -43.62
N PHE A 41 14.80 5.85 -43.57
CA PHE A 41 14.38 6.49 -42.31
C PHE A 41 13.90 5.52 -41.24
N GLU A 42 13.26 4.42 -41.57
CA GLU A 42 12.85 3.40 -40.61
C GLU A 42 14.05 2.78 -39.86
N LYS A 43 15.11 2.42 -40.59
CA LYS A 43 16.35 1.91 -40.01
C LYS A 43 17.10 2.98 -39.21
N ALA A 44 17.07 4.22 -39.65
CA ALA A 44 17.66 5.31 -38.87
C ALA A 44 16.95 5.52 -37.54
N ILE A 45 15.62 5.37 -37.50
CA ILE A 45 14.82 5.40 -36.27
C ILE A 45 15.17 4.23 -35.33
N GLU A 46 15.29 3.01 -35.85
CA GLU A 46 15.70 1.84 -35.08
C GLU A 46 17.08 2.04 -34.43
N TYR A 47 18.06 2.52 -35.17
CA TYR A 47 19.40 2.80 -34.65
C TYR A 47 19.40 3.92 -33.61
N ARG A 48 18.57 4.97 -33.80
CA ARG A 48 18.39 6.02 -32.80
C ARG A 48 17.82 5.49 -31.49
N ASP A 49 16.83 4.64 -31.58
CA ASP A 49 16.15 4.08 -30.37
C ASP A 49 17.07 3.11 -29.62
N LEU A 50 17.87 2.31 -30.34
CA LEU A 50 18.95 1.49 -29.78
C LEU A 50 20.02 2.36 -29.11
N LEU A 51 20.45 3.43 -29.77
CA LEU A 51 21.44 4.38 -29.25
C LEU A 51 20.96 5.04 -27.95
N ASN A 52 19.70 5.43 -27.89
CA ASN A 52 19.08 5.99 -26.69
C ASN A 52 18.99 4.94 -25.55
N SER A 53 18.64 3.71 -25.87
CA SER A 53 18.58 2.61 -24.89
C SER A 53 19.97 2.31 -24.30
N VAL A 54 21.00 2.23 -25.14
CA VAL A 54 22.39 2.05 -24.69
C VAL A 54 22.86 3.23 -23.84
N LYS A 55 22.51 4.47 -24.21
CA LYS A 55 22.81 5.67 -23.38
C LYS A 55 22.16 5.60 -22.00
N GLN A 56 20.91 5.16 -21.93
CA GLN A 56 20.22 4.97 -20.64
C GLN A 56 20.89 3.91 -19.76
N ILE A 57 21.29 2.78 -20.37
CA ILE A 57 22.04 1.73 -19.66
C ILE A 57 23.39 2.26 -19.17
N ALA A 58 24.12 2.95 -20.03
CA ALA A 58 25.40 3.56 -19.70
C ALA A 58 25.30 4.61 -18.58
N GLN A 59 24.21 5.39 -18.55
CA GLN A 59 23.94 6.34 -17.46
C GLN A 59 23.63 5.63 -16.14
N LYS A 60 22.88 4.54 -16.17
CA LYS A 60 22.58 3.73 -14.97
C LYS A 60 23.82 3.00 -14.41
N GLN A 61 24.78 2.64 -15.26
CA GLN A 61 26.00 1.95 -14.85
C GLN A 61 27.21 2.88 -14.60
N LYS A 62 27.04 4.20 -14.67
CA LYS A 62 28.12 5.16 -14.35
C LYS A 62 28.68 5.09 -12.92
N ILE A 63 28.17 4.15 -12.10
CA ILE A 63 28.64 3.90 -10.72
C ILE A 63 29.66 2.75 -10.68
N THR A 64 30.31 2.42 -11.76
CA THR A 64 31.44 1.48 -11.74
C THR A 64 32.73 2.27 -11.63
N HIS A 65 33.32 2.31 -10.44
CA HIS A 65 34.68 2.74 -10.22
C HIS A 65 35.59 1.49 -10.20
N ASN A 66 36.51 1.44 -11.13
CA ASN A 66 37.44 0.31 -11.31
C ASN A 66 38.63 0.41 -10.36
N ASP A 67 38.43 0.79 -9.09
CA ASP A 67 39.50 0.87 -8.07
C ASP A 67 39.64 -0.41 -7.23
N GLY A 68 38.80 -1.42 -7.50
CA GLY A 68 38.85 -2.74 -6.83
C GLY A 68 38.60 -2.69 -5.32
N GLU A 69 38.04 -1.59 -4.80
CA GLU A 69 37.82 -1.41 -3.35
C GLU A 69 36.36 -1.66 -2.96
N ASP A 70 36.19 -2.24 -1.78
CA ASP A 70 34.89 -2.40 -1.13
C ASP A 70 34.55 -1.16 -0.31
N LYS A 71 33.36 -0.58 -0.59
CA LYS A 71 32.90 0.66 0.04
C LYS A 71 31.41 0.58 0.32
N ASP A 72 30.98 1.18 1.40
CA ASP A 72 29.57 1.50 1.65
C ASP A 72 29.41 3.02 1.65
N ILE A 73 28.34 3.49 1.01
CA ILE A 73 27.99 4.90 0.99
C ILE A 73 26.67 5.04 1.73
N ILE A 74 26.69 5.82 2.78
CA ILE A 74 25.54 6.02 3.67
C ILE A 74 25.18 7.49 3.60
N ALA A 75 23.92 7.77 3.36
CA ALA A 75 23.36 9.12 3.34
C ALA A 75 22.05 9.17 4.10
N LEU A 76 21.69 10.32 4.63
CA LEU A 76 20.53 10.56 5.49
C LEU A 76 19.67 11.67 4.92
N ALA A 77 18.39 11.40 4.74
CA ALA A 77 17.37 12.43 4.60
C ALA A 77 16.46 12.41 5.84
N ALA A 78 16.23 13.56 6.44
CA ALA A 78 15.41 13.69 7.64
C ALA A 78 14.47 14.89 7.53
N ASP A 79 13.34 14.80 8.19
CA ASP A 79 12.42 15.90 8.48
C ASP A 79 12.11 15.97 9.98
N ASP A 80 11.03 16.64 10.38
CA ASP A 80 10.70 16.86 11.79
C ASP A 80 10.32 15.58 12.57
N ARG A 81 10.03 14.47 11.91
CA ARG A 81 9.50 13.25 12.55
C ARG A 81 10.13 11.96 12.08
N ASP A 82 10.57 11.93 10.82
CA ASP A 82 11.02 10.71 10.16
C ASP A 82 12.36 10.95 9.46
N ALA A 83 13.19 9.91 9.45
CA ALA A 83 14.42 9.90 8.69
C ALA A 83 14.55 8.63 7.86
N VAL A 84 15.20 8.76 6.72
CA VAL A 84 15.57 7.65 5.84
C VAL A 84 17.08 7.63 5.68
N VAL A 85 17.71 6.53 6.02
CA VAL A 85 19.11 6.28 5.74
C VAL A 85 19.20 5.38 4.51
N GLN A 86 19.87 5.88 3.48
CA GLN A 86 20.17 5.15 2.24
C GLN A 86 21.57 4.56 2.33
N VAL A 87 21.72 3.29 1.99
CA VAL A 87 23.03 2.62 1.90
C VAL A 87 23.24 2.10 0.48
N PHE A 88 24.40 2.41 -0.11
CA PHE A 88 24.85 1.81 -1.36
C PHE A 88 26.03 0.87 -1.07
N PHE A 89 25.96 -0.36 -1.56
CA PHE A 89 26.98 -1.38 -1.39
C PHE A 89 27.84 -1.46 -2.64
N ILE A 90 29.08 -1.05 -2.54
CA ILE A 90 30.08 -1.16 -3.62
C ILE A 90 31.06 -2.26 -3.24
N ARG A 91 31.21 -3.24 -4.14
CA ARG A 91 32.15 -4.36 -3.98
C ARG A 91 32.96 -4.50 -5.27
N ASP A 92 34.28 -4.62 -5.11
CA ASP A 92 35.19 -4.64 -6.24
C ASP A 92 34.96 -3.47 -7.23
N GLY A 93 34.73 -2.29 -6.68
CA GLY A 93 34.42 -1.07 -7.44
C GLY A 93 33.04 -1.03 -8.13
N LYS A 94 32.18 -2.04 -7.96
CA LYS A 94 30.85 -2.13 -8.59
C LYS A 94 29.74 -1.97 -7.57
N LEU A 95 28.70 -1.19 -7.93
CA LEU A 95 27.48 -1.12 -7.11
C LEU A 95 26.71 -2.42 -7.22
N ILE A 96 26.78 -3.24 -6.18
CA ILE A 96 26.09 -4.53 -6.12
C ILE A 96 24.68 -4.47 -5.55
N GLY A 97 24.35 -3.41 -4.81
CA GLY A 97 23.04 -3.24 -4.21
C GLY A 97 22.84 -1.90 -3.53
N ARG A 98 21.60 -1.64 -3.18
CA ARG A 98 21.19 -0.49 -2.37
C ARG A 98 20.08 -0.91 -1.45
N ASP A 99 20.06 -0.34 -0.25
CA ASP A 99 18.97 -0.53 0.71
C ASP A 99 18.66 0.79 1.42
N HIS A 100 17.48 0.89 2.02
CA HIS A 100 17.09 2.06 2.79
C HIS A 100 16.41 1.65 4.09
N PHE A 101 16.64 2.44 5.13
CA PHE A 101 16.20 2.16 6.48
C PHE A 101 15.44 3.36 7.04
N TYR A 102 14.28 3.11 7.61
CA TYR A 102 13.51 4.13 8.30
C TYR A 102 13.98 4.25 9.75
N VAL A 103 14.26 5.47 10.17
CA VAL A 103 14.68 5.79 11.52
C VAL A 103 13.66 6.75 12.12
N LYS A 104 13.11 6.41 13.27
CA LYS A 104 12.31 7.34 14.06
C LYS A 104 13.23 8.28 14.80
N ILE A 105 12.99 9.56 14.66
CA ILE A 105 13.79 10.60 15.27
C ILE A 105 13.01 11.32 16.36
N GLY A 106 13.70 11.70 17.43
CA GLY A 106 13.20 12.59 18.45
C GLY A 106 13.36 14.06 18.04
N ASN A 107 12.65 14.96 18.70
CA ASN A 107 12.66 16.39 18.38
C ASN A 107 14.02 17.08 18.58
N GLU A 108 14.98 16.42 19.24
CA GLU A 108 16.30 16.96 19.57
C GLU A 108 17.45 16.21 18.87
N ASP A 109 17.15 15.17 18.09
CA ASP A 109 18.17 14.37 17.41
C ASP A 109 18.82 15.16 16.27
N THR A 110 20.14 15.31 16.31
CA THR A 110 20.90 15.89 15.19
C THR A 110 21.18 14.85 14.12
N LYS A 111 21.45 15.28 12.88
CA LYS A 111 21.80 14.37 11.78
C LYS A 111 23.04 13.53 12.09
N GLU A 112 24.02 14.14 12.73
CA GLU A 112 25.25 13.48 13.18
C GLU A 112 24.95 12.34 14.16
N GLN A 113 24.08 12.58 15.15
CA GLN A 113 23.67 11.57 16.13
C GLN A 113 22.90 10.42 15.48
N ILE A 114 22.01 10.74 14.53
CA ILE A 114 21.25 9.74 13.78
C ILE A 114 22.20 8.86 12.97
N LEU A 115 23.13 9.46 12.22
CA LEU A 115 24.12 8.72 11.43
C LEU A 115 25.06 7.88 12.31
N THR A 116 25.55 8.46 13.42
CA THR A 116 26.38 7.75 14.40
C THR A 116 25.68 6.51 14.95
N THR A 117 24.43 6.67 15.39
CA THR A 117 23.62 5.58 15.93
C THR A 117 23.34 4.52 14.86
N PHE A 118 23.01 4.96 13.65
CA PHE A 118 22.77 4.06 12.54
C PHE A 118 24.01 3.22 12.21
N VAL A 119 25.18 3.85 12.05
CA VAL A 119 26.44 3.15 11.74
C VAL A 119 26.75 2.11 12.82
N LYS A 120 26.62 2.47 14.10
CA LYS A 120 26.82 1.54 15.22
C LYS A 120 25.88 0.33 15.13
N GLN A 121 24.59 0.56 14.97
CA GLN A 121 23.57 -0.50 14.93
C GLN A 121 23.72 -1.38 13.67
N PHE A 122 23.87 -0.77 12.52
CA PHE A 122 23.96 -1.45 11.24
C PHE A 122 25.13 -2.43 11.20
N TYR A 123 26.34 -1.95 11.53
CA TYR A 123 27.53 -2.79 11.53
C TYR A 123 27.64 -3.73 12.75
N SER A 124 26.88 -3.50 13.81
CA SER A 124 26.76 -4.50 14.89
C SER A 124 26.17 -5.82 14.41
N GLY A 125 25.16 -5.75 13.55
CA GLY A 125 24.45 -6.91 13.01
C GLY A 125 24.93 -7.41 11.65
N THR A 126 25.79 -6.65 10.96
CA THR A 126 26.25 -6.99 9.61
C THR A 126 27.53 -7.83 9.64
N PRO A 127 27.59 -8.99 8.95
CA PRO A 127 28.75 -9.88 8.97
C PRO A 127 29.92 -9.36 8.14
N PHE A 128 29.67 -8.46 7.18
CA PHE A 128 30.69 -7.91 6.29
C PHE A 128 30.87 -6.41 6.55
N ILE A 129 32.11 -5.99 6.79
CA ILE A 129 32.48 -4.57 6.98
C ILE A 129 33.44 -4.18 5.84
N PRO A 130 33.10 -3.14 5.03
CA PRO A 130 33.96 -2.69 3.94
C PRO A 130 35.21 -1.99 4.48
N ARG A 131 36.20 -1.78 3.61
CA ARG A 131 37.40 -1.03 3.96
C ARG A 131 37.11 0.47 4.12
N GLU A 132 36.15 1.00 3.38
CA GLU A 132 35.82 2.43 3.37
C GLU A 132 34.31 2.64 3.55
N ILE A 133 33.94 3.53 4.43
CA ILE A 133 32.55 4.01 4.63
C ILE A 133 32.55 5.49 4.30
N MET A 134 31.66 5.91 3.39
CA MET A 134 31.53 7.30 3.00
C MET A 134 30.22 7.88 3.54
N LEU A 135 30.32 9.04 4.14
CA LEU A 135 29.23 9.77 4.76
C LEU A 135 29.12 11.18 4.15
N PRO A 136 27.94 11.83 4.21
CA PRO A 136 27.75 13.20 3.71
C PRO A 136 28.33 14.26 4.65
N GLU A 137 28.43 13.96 5.94
CA GLU A 137 28.88 14.87 6.99
C GLU A 137 29.63 14.12 8.10
N GLU A 138 30.29 14.84 8.97
CA GLU A 138 30.99 14.27 10.13
C GLU A 138 30.00 13.62 11.10
N ILE A 139 30.47 12.59 11.78
CA ILE A 139 29.71 11.90 12.83
C ILE A 139 30.51 11.97 14.13
N ASP A 140 29.79 11.88 15.24
CA ASP A 140 30.41 11.85 16.56
C ASP A 140 31.31 10.60 16.70
N ASP A 141 32.46 10.79 17.37
CA ASP A 141 33.39 9.71 17.68
C ASP A 141 33.88 8.92 16.46
N HIS A 142 33.98 9.50 15.27
CA HIS A 142 34.30 8.81 14.02
C HIS A 142 35.62 8.01 14.10
N GLU A 143 36.63 8.47 14.85
CA GLU A 143 37.89 7.74 15.03
C GLU A 143 37.68 6.46 15.84
N VAL A 144 36.95 6.55 16.95
CA VAL A 144 36.63 5.43 17.83
C VAL A 144 35.78 4.38 17.07
N LEU A 145 34.82 4.88 16.27
CA LEU A 145 34.02 4.00 15.41
C LEU A 145 34.85 3.31 14.33
N ALA A 146 35.76 4.00 13.70
CA ALA A 146 36.66 3.43 12.71
C ALA A 146 37.57 2.36 13.31
N GLU A 147 38.08 2.56 14.54
CA GLU A 147 38.87 1.60 15.28
C GLU A 147 38.04 0.35 15.64
N TRP A 148 36.86 0.51 16.22
CA TRP A 148 35.94 -0.58 16.55
C TRP A 148 35.57 -1.42 15.32
N LEU A 149 35.25 -0.74 14.21
CA LEU A 149 34.97 -1.42 12.94
C LEU A 149 36.18 -2.14 12.39
N GLY A 150 37.37 -1.57 12.58
CA GLY A 150 38.65 -2.14 12.20
C GLY A 150 38.97 -3.44 12.95
N GLU A 151 38.74 -3.45 14.26
CA GLU A 151 38.88 -4.66 15.10
C GLU A 151 37.89 -5.74 14.63
N LYS A 152 36.63 -5.38 14.43
CA LYS A 152 35.60 -6.32 13.99
C LYS A 152 35.87 -6.88 12.59
N ARG A 153 36.42 -6.06 11.68
CA ARG A 153 36.80 -6.47 10.33
C ARG A 153 38.08 -7.33 10.30
N GLY A 154 38.94 -7.20 11.29
CA GLY A 154 40.31 -7.76 11.28
C GLY A 154 41.26 -6.97 10.37
N GLY A 155 41.03 -5.67 10.20
CA GLY A 155 41.86 -4.79 9.37
C GLY A 155 41.32 -3.36 9.35
N LYS A 156 42.12 -2.39 8.90
CA LYS A 156 41.81 -0.97 9.00
C LYS A 156 40.57 -0.58 8.22
N VAL A 157 39.65 0.18 8.85
CA VAL A 157 38.46 0.77 8.26
C VAL A 157 38.61 2.30 8.25
N TYR A 158 38.19 2.93 7.16
CA TYR A 158 38.21 4.37 7.00
C TYR A 158 36.79 4.91 6.88
N ILE A 159 36.42 5.84 7.74
CA ILE A 159 35.22 6.65 7.59
C ILE A 159 35.65 7.95 6.93
N ARG A 160 35.04 8.31 5.79
CA ARG A 160 35.43 9.45 4.98
C ARG A 160 34.24 10.31 4.58
N ILE A 161 34.49 11.61 4.48
CA ILE A 161 33.55 12.61 3.99
C ILE A 161 34.15 13.21 2.72
N PRO A 162 33.80 12.71 1.53
CA PRO A 162 34.38 13.18 0.29
C PRO A 162 33.86 14.60 -0.05
N GLN A 163 34.80 15.50 -0.32
CA GLN A 163 34.51 16.90 -0.62
C GLN A 163 34.64 17.26 -2.10
N LYS A 164 35.06 16.32 -2.95
CA LYS A 164 35.24 16.54 -4.38
C LYS A 164 35.34 15.25 -5.18
N GLY A 165 35.02 15.34 -6.45
CA GLY A 165 35.23 14.27 -7.43
C GLY A 165 34.13 13.22 -7.45
N MET A 166 34.46 12.00 -7.90
CA MET A 166 33.47 10.93 -8.09
C MET A 166 32.91 10.41 -6.77
N LYS A 167 33.72 10.38 -5.71
CA LYS A 167 33.28 9.91 -4.39
C LYS A 167 32.21 10.83 -3.80
N GLU A 168 32.38 12.15 -3.92
CA GLU A 168 31.37 13.13 -3.53
C GLU A 168 30.06 12.93 -4.31
N LYS A 169 30.14 12.77 -5.65
CA LYS A 169 28.97 12.53 -6.49
C LYS A 169 28.20 11.26 -6.12
N LEU A 170 28.87 10.23 -5.62
CA LEU A 170 28.23 9.02 -5.13
C LEU A 170 27.47 9.28 -3.81
N VAL A 171 28.05 10.07 -2.91
CA VAL A 171 27.38 10.49 -1.66
C VAL A 171 26.18 11.37 -1.99
N GLU A 172 26.32 12.35 -2.89
CA GLU A 172 25.20 13.17 -3.36
C GLU A 172 24.07 12.33 -3.99
N LEU A 173 24.43 11.29 -4.74
CA LEU A 173 23.45 10.38 -5.34
C LEU A 173 22.70 9.57 -4.26
N ALA A 174 23.41 9.08 -3.25
CA ALA A 174 22.80 8.41 -2.11
C ALA A 174 21.88 9.36 -1.33
N GLN A 175 22.31 10.63 -1.14
CA GLN A 175 21.53 11.68 -0.50
C GLN A 175 20.21 11.94 -1.25
N LYS A 176 20.29 12.14 -2.57
CA LYS A 176 19.11 12.35 -3.42
C LYS A 176 18.17 11.15 -3.41
N ASN A 177 18.70 9.92 -3.32
CA ASN A 177 17.86 8.72 -3.19
C ASN A 177 17.15 8.69 -1.82
N ALA A 178 17.82 9.03 -0.73
CA ALA A 178 17.21 9.13 0.60
C ALA A 178 16.06 10.15 0.60
N GLU A 179 16.29 11.34 0.04
CA GLU A 179 15.28 12.40 -0.09
C GLU A 179 14.08 11.96 -0.93
N LEU A 180 14.33 11.26 -2.04
CA LEU A 180 13.27 10.74 -2.90
C LEU A 180 12.41 9.71 -2.18
N VAL A 181 13.02 8.78 -1.46
CA VAL A 181 12.29 7.76 -0.67
C VAL A 181 11.44 8.44 0.40
N LEU A 182 12.02 9.36 1.17
CA LEU A 182 11.31 10.11 2.21
C LEU A 182 10.12 10.90 1.64
N SER A 183 10.28 11.56 0.48
CA SER A 183 9.20 12.31 -0.16
C SER A 183 8.10 11.42 -0.73
N GLN A 184 8.44 10.30 -1.37
CA GLN A 184 7.47 9.35 -1.92
C GLN A 184 6.61 8.72 -0.83
N ASP A 185 7.20 8.38 0.31
CA ASP A 185 6.45 7.83 1.42
C ASP A 185 5.53 8.85 2.07
N LYS A 186 5.94 10.10 2.21
CA LYS A 186 5.05 11.19 2.64
C LYS A 186 3.85 11.36 1.71
N GLU A 187 4.08 11.37 0.40
CA GLU A 187 2.98 11.44 -0.56
C GLU A 187 2.06 10.22 -0.46
N LYS A 188 2.61 9.03 -0.28
CA LYS A 188 1.84 7.79 -0.12
C LYS A 188 1.01 7.84 1.16
N ILE A 189 1.59 8.22 2.29
CA ILE A 189 0.90 8.39 3.58
C ILE A 189 -0.21 9.44 3.44
N LYS A 190 0.11 10.62 2.88
CA LYS A 190 -0.87 11.69 2.67
C LYS A 190 -2.03 11.26 1.76
N ARG A 191 -1.73 10.50 0.68
CA ARG A 191 -2.78 9.92 -0.19
C ARG A 191 -3.63 8.90 0.56
N GLU A 192 -3.01 8.06 1.37
CA GLU A 192 -3.75 7.07 2.16
C GLU A 192 -4.62 7.74 3.23
N GLU A 193 -4.10 8.75 3.92
CA GLU A 193 -4.87 9.56 4.86
C GLU A 193 -6.04 10.28 4.19
N GLY A 194 -5.84 10.86 3.01
CA GLY A 194 -6.92 11.46 2.21
C GLY A 194 -8.00 10.45 1.83
N ARG A 195 -7.58 9.26 1.39
CA ARG A 195 -8.50 8.16 1.01
C ARG A 195 -9.25 7.53 2.19
N THR A 196 -8.81 7.75 3.41
CA THR A 196 -9.35 7.15 4.64
C THR A 196 -9.93 8.21 5.55
N ILE A 197 -9.12 8.83 6.38
CA ILE A 197 -9.56 9.82 7.37
C ILE A 197 -10.16 11.06 6.70
N GLY A 198 -9.55 11.55 5.62
CA GLY A 198 -10.06 12.68 4.84
C GLY A 198 -11.43 12.37 4.24
N ALA A 199 -11.60 11.20 3.63
CA ALA A 199 -12.85 10.72 3.08
C ALA A 199 -13.96 10.59 4.15
N MET A 200 -13.63 10.09 5.34
CA MET A 200 -14.58 10.05 6.47
C MET A 200 -14.99 11.45 6.93
N LYS A 201 -14.07 12.42 6.94
CA LYS A 201 -14.38 13.81 7.27
C LYS A 201 -15.30 14.48 6.22
N GLU A 202 -15.12 14.18 4.94
CA GLU A 202 -16.02 14.66 3.88
C GLU A 202 -17.43 14.12 4.08
N ILE A 203 -17.59 12.81 4.32
CA ILE A 203 -18.88 12.18 4.60
C ILE A 203 -19.52 12.81 5.86
N ALA A 204 -18.74 12.97 6.92
CA ALA A 204 -19.17 13.60 8.16
C ALA A 204 -19.68 15.04 7.92
N GLY A 205 -18.98 15.79 7.07
CA GLY A 205 -19.38 17.15 6.69
C GLY A 205 -20.68 17.19 5.89
N TRP A 206 -20.91 16.26 4.97
CA TRP A 206 -22.15 16.20 4.19
C TRP A 206 -23.38 15.85 5.04
N LEU A 207 -23.18 15.02 6.07
CA LEU A 207 -24.24 14.53 6.94
C LEU A 207 -24.39 15.31 8.27
N ASP A 208 -23.53 16.29 8.49
CA ASP A 208 -23.42 17.01 9.77
C ASP A 208 -23.24 16.07 10.98
N LEU A 209 -22.32 15.10 10.84
CA LEU A 209 -21.99 14.09 11.84
C LEU A 209 -20.56 14.25 12.35
N PRO A 210 -20.31 15.21 13.26
CA PRO A 210 -18.96 15.41 13.79
C PRO A 210 -18.49 14.15 14.55
N GLY A 211 -17.24 13.75 14.30
CA GLY A 211 -16.63 12.60 14.98
C GLY A 211 -16.93 11.24 14.36
N LEU A 212 -17.48 11.18 13.15
CA LEU A 212 -17.74 9.95 12.41
C LEU A 212 -16.45 9.10 12.28
N GLN A 213 -16.44 7.92 12.90
CA GLN A 213 -15.30 6.99 12.90
C GLN A 213 -15.66 5.60 12.40
N ARG A 214 -16.86 5.10 12.78
CA ARG A 214 -17.30 3.73 12.51
C ARG A 214 -18.57 3.74 11.66
N VAL A 215 -18.50 3.04 10.54
CA VAL A 215 -19.64 2.87 9.62
C VAL A 215 -19.92 1.38 9.48
N GLU A 216 -21.19 1.00 9.59
CA GLU A 216 -21.68 -0.33 9.24
C GLU A 216 -22.54 -0.23 7.97
N ALA A 217 -22.25 -1.06 6.97
CA ALA A 217 -23.05 -1.14 5.76
C ALA A 217 -23.65 -2.54 5.61
N PHE A 218 -24.94 -2.56 5.22
CA PHE A 218 -25.73 -3.78 5.10
C PHE A 218 -26.17 -3.98 3.66
N ASP A 219 -26.11 -5.24 3.22
CA ASP A 219 -26.59 -5.69 1.93
C ASP A 219 -27.36 -7.00 2.07
N ILE A 220 -28.47 -7.13 1.29
CA ILE A 220 -29.24 -8.36 1.19
C ILE A 220 -29.01 -8.94 -0.20
N SER A 221 -28.54 -10.17 -0.25
CA SER A 221 -28.32 -10.89 -1.51
C SER A 221 -29.27 -12.06 -1.64
N ASN A 222 -30.04 -12.04 -2.74
CA ASN A 222 -30.93 -13.10 -3.18
C ASN A 222 -30.37 -13.72 -4.45
N ILE A 223 -30.06 -15.00 -4.45
CA ILE A 223 -29.65 -15.70 -5.66
C ILE A 223 -30.66 -16.83 -5.94
N ASN A 224 -31.43 -16.64 -6.99
CA ASN A 224 -32.39 -17.58 -7.63
C ASN A 224 -32.52 -18.96 -6.98
N GLY A 225 -33.52 -19.13 -6.08
CA GLY A 225 -33.89 -20.43 -5.50
C GLY A 225 -33.03 -20.89 -4.29
N PHE A 226 -32.05 -20.13 -3.84
CA PHE A 226 -31.26 -20.42 -2.64
C PHE A 226 -31.58 -19.42 -1.50
N GLU A 227 -31.15 -19.77 -0.30
CA GLU A 227 -31.41 -19.01 0.92
C GLU A 227 -31.00 -17.54 0.79
N THR A 228 -31.88 -16.62 1.19
CA THR A 228 -31.56 -15.20 1.30
C THR A 228 -30.58 -14.99 2.45
N VAL A 229 -29.55 -14.21 2.19
CA VAL A 229 -28.52 -13.89 3.20
C VAL A 229 -28.31 -12.40 3.33
N GLY A 230 -28.13 -11.94 4.56
CA GLY A 230 -27.68 -10.60 4.85
C GLY A 230 -26.18 -10.57 5.12
N SER A 231 -25.53 -9.51 4.72
CA SER A 231 -24.15 -9.22 5.02
C SER A 231 -23.99 -7.88 5.73
N MET A 232 -23.03 -7.79 6.63
CA MET A 232 -22.63 -6.57 7.30
C MET A 232 -21.14 -6.39 7.14
N VAL A 233 -20.73 -5.29 6.57
CA VAL A 233 -19.34 -4.86 6.52
C VAL A 233 -19.12 -3.65 7.42
N VAL A 234 -17.93 -3.53 7.96
CA VAL A 234 -17.57 -2.48 8.92
C VAL A 234 -16.34 -1.74 8.43
N TYR A 235 -16.42 -0.42 8.47
CA TYR A 235 -15.31 0.46 8.21
C TYR A 235 -15.03 1.32 9.44
N GLU A 236 -13.76 1.39 9.84
CA GLU A 236 -13.30 2.19 10.96
C GLU A 236 -12.19 3.13 10.49
N LYS A 237 -12.36 4.44 10.72
CA LYS A 237 -11.44 5.48 10.23
C LYS A 237 -11.16 5.37 8.71
N GLY A 238 -12.18 5.00 7.93
CA GLY A 238 -12.10 4.83 6.49
C GLY A 238 -11.40 3.56 5.99
N LYS A 239 -11.04 2.63 6.87
CA LYS A 239 -10.45 1.33 6.55
C LYS A 239 -11.39 0.17 6.88
N PRO A 240 -11.39 -0.91 6.08
CA PRO A 240 -12.22 -2.08 6.38
C PRO A 240 -11.77 -2.78 7.66
N LYS A 241 -12.69 -2.99 8.61
CA LYS A 241 -12.50 -3.72 9.85
C LYS A 241 -13.03 -5.14 9.70
N ARG A 242 -12.31 -5.99 9.00
CA ARG A 242 -12.77 -7.34 8.60
C ARG A 242 -13.08 -8.26 9.77
N SER A 243 -12.46 -8.08 10.94
CA SER A 243 -12.79 -8.84 12.16
C SER A 243 -14.24 -8.67 12.60
N ASP A 244 -14.84 -7.51 12.24
CA ASP A 244 -16.19 -7.13 12.65
C ASP A 244 -17.26 -7.44 11.59
N TYR A 245 -16.86 -7.98 10.42
CA TYR A 245 -17.81 -8.39 9.37
C TYR A 245 -18.68 -9.54 9.85
N ARG A 246 -19.97 -9.52 9.50
CA ARG A 246 -20.91 -10.59 9.89
C ARG A 246 -21.78 -11.01 8.72
N LYS A 247 -22.14 -12.30 8.74
CA LYS A 247 -23.03 -12.95 7.79
C LYS A 247 -24.26 -13.42 8.55
N PHE A 248 -25.43 -13.11 7.99
CA PHE A 248 -26.73 -13.46 8.57
C PHE A 248 -27.49 -14.39 7.64
N LYS A 249 -27.65 -15.63 8.05
CA LYS A 249 -28.60 -16.54 7.42
C LYS A 249 -29.99 -16.18 7.91
N LEU A 250 -30.93 -15.90 7.01
CA LEU A 250 -32.30 -15.59 7.37
C LEU A 250 -33.03 -16.83 7.90
N ARG A 251 -33.90 -16.63 8.86
CA ARG A 251 -34.60 -17.70 9.57
C ARG A 251 -36.13 -17.61 9.44
N THR A 252 -36.66 -16.41 9.35
CA THR A 252 -38.11 -16.16 9.42
C THR A 252 -38.73 -15.75 8.08
N VAL A 253 -37.89 -15.27 7.16
CA VAL A 253 -38.35 -14.78 5.85
C VAL A 253 -38.27 -15.88 4.84
N THR A 254 -39.40 -16.27 4.22
CA THR A 254 -39.49 -17.21 3.13
C THR A 254 -39.84 -16.44 1.84
N GLY A 255 -38.99 -16.54 0.83
CA GLY A 255 -39.16 -15.87 -0.46
C GLY A 255 -38.36 -14.57 -0.61
N PRO A 256 -38.48 -13.89 -1.75
CA PRO A 256 -37.70 -12.70 -2.09
C PRO A 256 -38.35 -11.43 -1.50
N ASP A 257 -38.28 -11.28 -0.20
CA ASP A 257 -38.70 -10.06 0.50
C ASP A 257 -37.48 -9.37 1.14
N ASP A 258 -36.85 -8.47 0.38
CA ASP A 258 -35.66 -7.76 0.82
C ASP A 258 -35.93 -6.86 2.03
N TYR A 259 -37.18 -6.36 2.17
CA TYR A 259 -37.54 -5.50 3.30
C TYR A 259 -37.67 -6.29 4.60
N ALA A 260 -38.39 -7.40 4.60
CA ALA A 260 -38.49 -8.28 5.75
C ALA A 260 -37.12 -8.88 6.10
N SER A 261 -36.34 -9.19 5.10
CA SER A 261 -34.97 -9.73 5.25
C SER A 261 -34.06 -8.71 5.94
N MET A 262 -34.08 -7.46 5.52
CA MET A 262 -33.29 -6.39 6.14
C MET A 262 -33.76 -6.09 7.57
N HIS A 263 -35.07 -6.10 7.81
CA HIS A 263 -35.62 -5.95 9.16
C HIS A 263 -35.09 -7.05 10.10
N GLU A 264 -35.10 -8.33 9.69
CA GLU A 264 -34.58 -9.44 10.49
C GLU A 264 -33.09 -9.26 10.80
N VAL A 265 -32.28 -8.91 9.78
CA VAL A 265 -30.81 -8.73 9.94
C VAL A 265 -30.49 -7.63 10.94
N LEU A 266 -31.10 -6.47 10.79
CA LEU A 266 -30.88 -5.32 11.65
C LEU A 266 -31.34 -5.60 13.08
N THR A 267 -32.55 -6.17 13.26
CA THR A 267 -33.06 -6.53 14.60
C THR A 267 -32.10 -7.49 15.28
N ARG A 268 -31.63 -8.53 14.59
CA ARG A 268 -30.67 -9.51 15.18
C ARG A 268 -29.33 -8.85 15.53
N ARG A 269 -28.80 -7.97 14.66
CA ARG A 269 -27.55 -7.27 14.90
C ARG A 269 -27.62 -6.44 16.17
N PHE A 270 -28.62 -5.60 16.30
CA PHE A 270 -28.70 -4.64 17.41
C PHE A 270 -29.20 -5.29 18.71
N THR A 271 -30.17 -6.19 18.66
CA THR A 271 -30.59 -6.96 19.84
C THR A 271 -29.45 -7.77 20.44
N HIS A 272 -28.63 -8.41 19.57
CA HIS A 272 -27.48 -9.15 20.05
C HIS A 272 -26.44 -8.21 20.67
N GLY A 273 -26.17 -7.07 20.03
CA GLY A 273 -25.25 -6.06 20.58
C GLY A 273 -25.68 -5.50 21.91
N MET A 274 -26.95 -5.18 22.08
CA MET A 274 -27.50 -4.70 23.38
C MET A 274 -27.30 -5.75 24.49
N ARG A 275 -27.70 -7.00 24.22
CA ARG A 275 -27.52 -8.10 25.19
C ARG A 275 -26.05 -8.30 25.53
N GLU A 276 -25.16 -8.28 24.55
CA GLU A 276 -23.71 -8.44 24.77
C GLU A 276 -23.14 -7.26 25.58
N GLN A 277 -23.65 -6.04 25.38
CA GLN A 277 -23.30 -4.86 26.20
C GLN A 277 -23.71 -5.06 27.67
N GLU A 278 -24.93 -5.54 27.92
CA GLU A 278 -25.42 -5.85 29.27
C GLU A 278 -24.52 -6.93 29.95
N GLU A 279 -24.23 -8.01 29.23
CA GLU A 279 -23.34 -9.08 29.73
C GLU A 279 -21.91 -8.58 30.04
N MET A 280 -21.37 -7.65 29.24
CA MET A 280 -20.05 -7.07 29.49
C MET A 280 -20.06 -6.14 30.70
N GLN A 281 -21.12 -5.35 30.87
CA GLN A 281 -21.30 -4.49 32.03
C GLN A 281 -21.40 -5.33 33.32
N GLU A 282 -22.17 -6.43 33.34
CA GLU A 282 -22.28 -7.34 34.47
C GLU A 282 -20.94 -7.98 34.84
N LYS A 283 -20.06 -8.20 33.85
CA LYS A 283 -18.73 -8.79 34.04
C LYS A 283 -17.62 -7.77 34.28
N GLU A 284 -17.96 -6.48 34.37
CA GLU A 284 -17.01 -5.36 34.46
C GLU A 284 -15.94 -5.35 33.36
N LEU A 285 -16.28 -5.84 32.16
CA LEU A 285 -15.40 -5.92 31.03
C LEU A 285 -15.66 -4.72 30.08
N GLY A 286 -14.60 -4.26 29.40
CA GLY A 286 -14.72 -3.18 28.40
C GLY A 286 -15.49 -3.64 27.15
N ALA A 287 -16.10 -2.70 26.45
CA ALA A 287 -16.86 -2.96 25.21
C ALA A 287 -15.99 -3.56 24.08
N GLU A 288 -14.67 -3.46 24.17
CA GLU A 288 -13.72 -4.03 23.21
C GLU A 288 -13.67 -5.56 23.22
N TYR A 289 -14.13 -6.20 24.29
CA TYR A 289 -14.15 -7.66 24.42
C TYR A 289 -15.36 -8.33 23.76
N GLY A 290 -16.39 -7.55 23.40
CA GLY A 290 -17.57 -8.07 22.71
C GLY A 290 -17.46 -8.02 21.19
N SER A 291 -18.16 -8.93 20.52
CA SER A 291 -18.18 -9.01 19.06
C SER A 291 -19.16 -8.03 18.41
N PHE A 292 -20.22 -7.65 19.12
CA PHE A 292 -21.31 -6.79 18.64
C PHE A 292 -21.56 -5.57 19.52
N THR A 293 -20.79 -5.41 20.58
CA THR A 293 -20.94 -4.33 21.58
C THR A 293 -20.69 -2.93 21.03
N ARG A 294 -19.84 -2.82 20.00
CA ARG A 294 -19.51 -1.52 19.38
C ARG A 294 -20.54 -1.18 18.31
N PHE A 295 -21.39 -0.20 18.60
CA PHE A 295 -22.36 0.32 17.63
C PHE A 295 -21.70 1.31 16.65
N PRO A 296 -22.23 1.43 15.42
CA PRO A 296 -21.71 2.39 14.45
C PRO A 296 -22.13 3.82 14.76
N ASP A 297 -21.32 4.77 14.30
CA ASP A 297 -21.70 6.19 14.28
C ASP A 297 -22.63 6.51 13.09
N LEU A 298 -22.63 5.64 12.07
CA LEU A 298 -23.46 5.76 10.88
C LEU A 298 -23.77 4.38 10.30
N ILE A 299 -25.00 4.14 9.94
CA ILE A 299 -25.44 2.98 9.15
C ILE A 299 -25.62 3.43 7.70
N MET A 300 -25.01 2.69 6.76
CA MET A 300 -25.20 2.88 5.32
C MET A 300 -26.02 1.73 4.73
N MET A 301 -27.12 2.08 4.07
CA MET A 301 -28.01 1.14 3.41
C MET A 301 -27.77 1.16 1.89
N ASP A 302 -27.70 -0.01 1.27
CA ASP A 302 -27.62 -0.11 -0.20
C ASP A 302 -29.00 0.10 -0.81
N GLY A 303 -29.43 1.35 -0.85
CA GLY A 303 -30.72 1.75 -1.39
C GLY A 303 -31.14 3.12 -0.89
N GLY A 304 -32.20 3.65 -1.48
CA GLY A 304 -32.73 4.96 -1.13
C GLY A 304 -33.71 4.92 0.05
N ARG A 305 -34.72 5.79 -0.02
CA ARG A 305 -35.70 6.04 1.04
C ARG A 305 -36.32 4.79 1.67
N GLY A 306 -36.65 3.76 0.86
CA GLY A 306 -37.30 2.53 1.36
C GLY A 306 -36.40 1.78 2.35
N GLN A 307 -35.16 1.56 2.01
CA GLN A 307 -34.19 0.85 2.85
C GLN A 307 -33.86 1.63 4.13
N VAL A 308 -33.70 2.94 4.01
CA VAL A 308 -33.47 3.83 5.16
C VAL A 308 -34.64 3.77 6.15
N ASN A 309 -35.89 3.83 5.65
CA ASN A 309 -37.09 3.79 6.51
C ASN A 309 -37.20 2.49 7.30
N ILE A 310 -36.81 1.34 6.73
CA ILE A 310 -36.81 0.07 7.46
C ILE A 310 -35.77 0.10 8.57
N CYS A 311 -34.58 0.57 8.29
CA CYS A 311 -33.55 0.69 9.29
C CYS A 311 -33.99 1.61 10.44
N LEU A 312 -34.52 2.78 10.13
CA LEU A 312 -35.05 3.72 11.13
C LEU A 312 -36.17 3.09 11.98
N LYS A 313 -37.07 2.31 11.35
CA LYS A 313 -38.13 1.60 12.07
C LYS A 313 -37.56 0.60 13.09
N VAL A 314 -36.57 -0.22 12.69
CA VAL A 314 -35.92 -1.18 13.61
C VAL A 314 -35.22 -0.44 14.77
N LEU A 315 -34.54 0.65 14.47
CA LEU A 315 -33.85 1.43 15.51
C LEU A 315 -34.86 2.07 16.50
N ASP A 316 -36.00 2.56 16.01
CA ASP A 316 -37.09 3.07 16.85
C ASP A 316 -37.68 1.98 17.74
N GLU A 317 -37.97 0.79 17.20
CA GLU A 317 -38.45 -0.38 17.95
C GLU A 317 -37.47 -0.81 19.05
N LEU A 318 -36.16 -0.60 18.85
CA LEU A 318 -35.11 -0.95 19.81
C LEU A 318 -34.65 0.25 20.66
N HIS A 319 -35.28 1.40 20.52
CA HIS A 319 -34.93 2.64 21.22
C HIS A 319 -33.46 3.08 21.02
N LEU A 320 -32.94 2.85 19.82
CA LEU A 320 -31.58 3.23 19.42
C LEU A 320 -31.60 4.49 18.57
N ASN A 321 -30.69 5.42 18.84
CA ASN A 321 -30.52 6.63 18.05
C ASN A 321 -29.19 6.59 17.30
N ILE A 322 -29.20 5.96 16.14
CA ILE A 322 -28.03 5.86 15.24
C ILE A 322 -28.39 6.50 13.89
N PRO A 323 -27.58 7.42 13.37
CA PRO A 323 -27.77 8.00 12.05
C PRO A 323 -27.80 6.93 10.95
N VAL A 324 -28.74 7.09 9.99
CA VAL A 324 -28.90 6.17 8.86
C VAL A 324 -28.91 6.97 7.57
N CYS A 325 -28.05 6.58 6.62
CA CYS A 325 -28.11 7.11 5.27
C CYS A 325 -28.30 5.99 4.23
N GLY A 326 -28.89 6.32 3.11
CA GLY A 326 -29.04 5.43 1.96
C GLY A 326 -28.17 5.89 0.80
N MET A 327 -27.68 4.96 0.02
CA MET A 327 -26.94 5.23 -1.22
C MET A 327 -27.92 5.27 -2.39
N VAL A 328 -28.18 6.47 -2.93
CA VAL A 328 -29.10 6.67 -4.05
C VAL A 328 -28.39 6.31 -5.35
N LYS A 329 -29.02 5.48 -6.16
CA LYS A 329 -28.50 5.03 -7.46
C LYS A 329 -29.16 5.83 -8.60
N ASP A 330 -28.39 6.04 -9.66
CA ASP A 330 -28.91 6.53 -10.94
C ASP A 330 -29.51 5.40 -11.78
N ASP A 331 -30.04 5.73 -12.95
CA ASP A 331 -30.66 4.77 -13.88
C ASP A 331 -29.68 3.68 -14.38
N ASN A 332 -28.38 3.92 -14.22
CA ASN A 332 -27.30 2.97 -14.53
C ASN A 332 -26.83 2.18 -13.29
N HIS A 333 -27.59 2.18 -12.21
CA HIS A 333 -27.28 1.55 -10.92
C HIS A 333 -25.98 2.04 -10.26
N ARG A 334 -25.52 3.27 -10.59
CA ARG A 334 -24.34 3.88 -9.98
C ARG A 334 -24.78 4.87 -8.90
N THR A 335 -24.08 4.88 -7.78
CA THR A 335 -24.34 5.85 -6.72
C THR A 335 -24.22 7.28 -7.25
N ARG A 336 -25.25 8.10 -7.02
CA ARG A 336 -25.28 9.51 -7.41
C ARG A 336 -25.32 10.47 -6.24
N GLY A 337 -25.76 10.00 -5.06
CA GLY A 337 -25.92 10.81 -3.88
C GLY A 337 -26.21 9.97 -2.64
N LEU A 338 -26.37 10.64 -1.52
CA LEU A 338 -26.85 10.05 -0.26
C LEU A 338 -28.26 10.53 0.06
N TYR A 339 -29.07 9.64 0.61
CA TYR A 339 -30.37 9.97 1.19
C TYR A 339 -30.24 10.01 2.72
N TYR A 340 -30.43 11.16 3.31
CA TYR A 340 -30.29 11.38 4.74
C TYR A 340 -31.28 12.43 5.24
N ASN A 341 -31.91 12.21 6.39
CA ASN A 341 -32.92 13.12 6.97
C ASN A 341 -34.01 13.56 5.97
N ASN A 342 -34.53 12.61 5.18
CA ASN A 342 -35.53 12.83 4.13
C ASN A 342 -35.08 13.75 2.97
N ILE A 343 -33.82 14.01 2.82
CA ILE A 343 -33.21 14.81 1.75
C ILE A 343 -32.21 13.98 0.97
N GLU A 344 -32.21 14.14 -0.35
CA GLU A 344 -31.13 13.62 -1.19
C GLU A 344 -30.02 14.67 -1.25
N ILE A 345 -28.82 14.25 -0.83
CA ILE A 345 -27.62 15.07 -0.83
C ILE A 345 -26.80 14.71 -2.07
N PRO A 346 -26.67 15.62 -3.04
CA PRO A 346 -25.81 15.39 -4.19
C PRO A 346 -24.34 15.35 -3.76
N ILE A 347 -23.57 14.45 -4.36
CA ILE A 347 -22.16 14.25 -4.02
C ILE A 347 -21.29 14.44 -5.25
N ASP A 348 -20.15 15.10 -5.07
CA ASP A 348 -19.11 15.15 -6.09
C ASP A 348 -18.47 13.77 -6.29
N ARG A 349 -18.64 13.20 -7.49
CA ARG A 349 -18.07 11.89 -7.85
C ARG A 349 -16.52 11.88 -7.85
N GLY A 350 -15.89 13.03 -7.91
CA GLY A 350 -14.43 13.20 -7.84
C GLY A 350 -13.86 13.12 -6.42
N SER A 351 -14.70 13.34 -5.41
CA SER A 351 -14.30 13.43 -4.00
C SER A 351 -13.80 12.09 -3.43
N GLU A 352 -12.98 12.15 -2.42
CA GLU A 352 -12.52 10.95 -1.71
C GLU A 352 -13.63 10.30 -0.87
N GLY A 353 -14.55 11.12 -0.34
CA GLY A 353 -15.75 10.64 0.34
C GLY A 353 -16.64 9.78 -0.56
N PHE A 354 -16.91 10.23 -1.80
CA PHE A 354 -17.66 9.44 -2.78
C PHE A 354 -16.95 8.11 -3.10
N LYS A 355 -15.63 8.14 -3.33
CA LYS A 355 -14.85 6.93 -3.58
C LYS A 355 -14.85 5.97 -2.38
N LEU A 356 -14.90 6.49 -1.15
CA LEU A 356 -15.03 5.66 0.04
C LEU A 356 -16.41 4.99 0.11
N ILE A 357 -17.50 5.74 -0.12
CA ILE A 357 -18.86 5.19 -0.17
C ILE A 357 -18.95 4.07 -1.20
N THR A 358 -18.43 4.28 -2.40
CA THR A 358 -18.40 3.25 -3.45
C THR A 358 -17.63 2.01 -3.00
N ARG A 359 -16.47 2.18 -2.36
CA ARG A 359 -15.70 1.04 -1.81
C ARG A 359 -16.46 0.29 -0.72
N ILE A 360 -17.19 0.99 0.15
CA ILE A 360 -18.03 0.37 1.19
C ILE A 360 -19.14 -0.46 0.55
N GLN A 361 -19.82 0.08 -0.47
CA GLN A 361 -20.89 -0.58 -1.21
C GLN A 361 -20.37 -1.83 -1.94
N ASP A 362 -19.30 -1.68 -2.71
CA ASP A 362 -18.66 -2.79 -3.45
C ASP A 362 -18.22 -3.91 -2.49
N GLU A 363 -17.68 -3.56 -1.34
CA GLU A 363 -17.25 -4.52 -0.33
C GLU A 363 -18.42 -5.26 0.33
N ALA A 364 -19.54 -4.57 0.63
CA ALA A 364 -20.76 -5.20 1.15
C ALA A 364 -21.30 -6.21 0.15
N HIS A 365 -21.41 -5.83 -1.12
CA HIS A 365 -21.86 -6.70 -2.20
C HIS A 365 -20.90 -7.87 -2.43
N ARG A 366 -19.59 -7.63 -2.49
CA ARG A 366 -18.57 -8.68 -2.61
C ARG A 366 -18.65 -9.71 -1.48
N PHE A 367 -18.82 -9.23 -0.25
CA PHE A 367 -18.89 -10.08 0.94
C PHE A 367 -20.16 -10.96 0.94
N ALA A 368 -21.30 -10.43 0.47
CA ALA A 368 -22.52 -11.17 0.29
C ALA A 368 -22.36 -12.30 -0.75
N ILE A 369 -21.78 -12.01 -1.91
CA ILE A 369 -21.53 -13.01 -2.97
C ILE A 369 -20.57 -14.11 -2.48
N GLU A 370 -19.52 -13.77 -1.76
CA GLU A 370 -18.56 -14.73 -1.21
C GLU A 370 -19.25 -15.72 -0.26
N TYR A 371 -20.22 -15.25 0.52
CA TYR A 371 -20.99 -16.11 1.40
C TYR A 371 -21.84 -17.12 0.63
N HIS A 372 -22.55 -16.70 -0.40
CA HIS A 372 -23.29 -17.60 -1.27
C HIS A 372 -22.43 -18.69 -1.90
N ARG A 373 -21.23 -18.33 -2.37
CA ARG A 373 -20.29 -19.31 -2.91
C ARG A 373 -19.87 -20.34 -1.87
N SER A 374 -19.65 -19.92 -0.63
CA SER A 374 -19.28 -20.83 0.47
C SER A 374 -20.41 -21.78 0.87
N LEU A 375 -21.68 -21.34 0.81
CA LEU A 375 -22.83 -22.18 1.07
C LEU A 375 -23.01 -23.25 -0.02
N ARG A 376 -22.94 -22.85 -1.30
CA ARG A 376 -22.99 -23.79 -2.44
C ARG A 376 -21.89 -24.83 -2.38
N SER A 377 -20.68 -24.43 -2.06
CA SER A 377 -19.54 -25.34 -1.92
C SER A 377 -19.77 -26.39 -0.84
N LYS A 378 -20.38 -26.01 0.29
CA LYS A 378 -20.73 -26.95 1.37
C LYS A 378 -21.83 -27.94 0.97
N GLU A 379 -22.83 -27.48 0.23
CA GLU A 379 -23.90 -28.37 -0.28
C GLU A 379 -23.41 -29.31 -1.37
N GLN A 380 -22.49 -28.86 -2.23
CA GLN A 380 -21.90 -29.71 -3.29
C GLN A 380 -20.91 -30.75 -2.76
N VAL A 381 -20.37 -30.56 -1.56
CA VAL A 381 -19.47 -31.54 -0.91
C VAL A 381 -20.26 -32.63 -0.17
N HIS A 382 -21.60 -32.49 0.01
CA HIS A 382 -22.43 -33.58 0.49
C HIS A 382 -22.39 -34.71 -0.56
N SER A 383 -21.65 -35.75 -0.27
CA SER A 383 -21.54 -36.94 -1.15
C SER A 383 -22.85 -37.71 -1.14
N ILE A 384 -23.23 -38.25 -2.29
CA ILE A 384 -24.33 -39.22 -2.40
C ILE A 384 -24.11 -40.43 -1.43
N LEU A 385 -22.86 -40.64 -1.01
CA LEU A 385 -22.49 -41.69 -0.07
C LEU A 385 -22.88 -41.34 1.39
N ASP A 386 -23.07 -40.05 1.72
CA ASP A 386 -23.50 -39.62 3.06
C ASP A 386 -24.99 -39.91 3.34
N ASP A 387 -25.75 -40.15 2.26
CA ASP A 387 -27.20 -40.52 2.33
C ASP A 387 -27.45 -42.04 2.40
N ILE A 388 -26.39 -42.85 2.42
CA ILE A 388 -26.50 -44.32 2.50
C ILE A 388 -26.45 -44.73 3.98
N PRO A 389 -27.54 -45.27 4.54
CA PRO A 389 -27.51 -45.71 5.93
C PRO A 389 -26.50 -46.84 6.13
N GLY A 390 -25.47 -46.61 6.92
CA GLY A 390 -24.51 -47.62 7.34
C GLY A 390 -23.10 -47.55 6.73
N ILE A 391 -22.77 -46.47 6.04
CA ILE A 391 -21.38 -46.13 5.71
C ILE A 391 -20.89 -45.01 6.62
#